data_f17176b36a7abdde1b58c14e8194a885
#
_entry.id   f17176b36a7abdde1b58c14e8194a885
#
_cell.length_a   1.000
_cell.length_b   1.000
_cell.length_c   1.000
_cell.angle_alpha   90.00
_cell.angle_beta   90.00
_cell.angle_gamma   90.00
#
_symmetry.space_group_name_H-M   'P 1'
#
loop_
_entity.id
_entity.type
_entity.pdbx_description
1 polymer ?
#
loop_
_entity_poly.entity_id
_entity_poly.type
_entity_poly.pdbx_seq_one_letter_code
_entity_poly.pdbx_strand_id
1 'polypeptide(L)'
;MPTHQETKILPYSAEQMYSLVADVAAYPEFLPWCSAARLRSTVLEGSSEILEADLVISFKVFRERFGSRVTLWPADLKIDTEYLDGPFKYMVSNWAFRNVEGGCEVSFFVDFEFKNAILQGIIGVVFNEAMQRVVRAFERRAADFFKALKKALFLKSAFKLGIAIISCLAV
;
A
#
# COMPACT_ATOMS: atom_id res chain seq x y z
N MET A 1 -15.92 17.80 4.22
CA MET A 1 -14.51 17.34 4.28
C MET A 1 -14.44 16.01 3.56
N PRO A 2 -13.46 15.77 2.69
CA PRO A 2 -13.39 14.51 1.95
C PRO A 2 -12.90 13.38 2.89
N THR A 3 -13.83 12.49 3.20
CA THR A 3 -13.60 11.27 3.98
C THR A 3 -13.96 10.07 3.14
N HIS A 4 -13.13 9.04 3.12
CA HIS A 4 -13.41 7.78 2.46
C HIS A 4 -13.21 6.62 3.41
N GLN A 5 -14.16 5.70 3.42
CA GLN A 5 -14.07 4.44 4.13
C GLN A 5 -14.55 3.31 3.24
N GLU A 6 -13.75 2.25 3.16
CA GLU A 6 -14.07 1.09 2.33
C GLU A 6 -13.58 -0.19 3.03
N THR A 7 -14.35 -1.26 2.86
CA THR A 7 -13.97 -2.59 3.31
C THR A 7 -14.19 -3.58 2.18
N LYS A 8 -13.18 -4.39 1.87
CA LYS A 8 -13.20 -5.39 0.79
C LYS A 8 -12.61 -6.72 1.25
N ILE A 9 -13.12 -7.81 0.66
CA ILE A 9 -12.51 -9.14 0.79
C ILE A 9 -11.70 -9.42 -0.48
N LEU A 10 -10.41 -9.74 -0.30
CA LEU A 10 -9.47 -10.05 -1.37
C LEU A 10 -8.92 -11.48 -1.20
N PRO A 11 -8.62 -12.20 -2.30
CA PRO A 11 -8.20 -13.60 -2.26
C PRO A 11 -6.71 -13.78 -1.92
N TYR A 12 -6.22 -13.06 -0.92
CA TYR A 12 -4.84 -13.07 -0.41
C TYR A 12 -4.86 -13.16 1.10
N SER A 13 -3.72 -13.49 1.74
CA SER A 13 -3.67 -13.45 3.21
C SER A 13 -3.57 -12.01 3.73
N ALA A 14 -3.95 -11.82 5.00
CA ALA A 14 -3.83 -10.52 5.66
C ALA A 14 -2.39 -10.03 5.72
N GLU A 15 -1.43 -10.95 5.94
CA GLU A 15 0.01 -10.67 5.97
C GLU A 15 0.53 -10.23 4.59
N GLN A 16 0.03 -10.87 3.52
CA GLN A 16 0.36 -10.50 2.14
C GLN A 16 -0.10 -9.07 1.83
N MET A 17 -1.36 -8.76 2.13
CA MET A 17 -1.91 -7.42 1.89
C MET A 17 -1.27 -6.37 2.78
N TYR A 18 -1.02 -6.67 4.05
CA TYR A 18 -0.28 -5.81 4.97
C TYR A 18 1.10 -5.45 4.41
N SER A 19 1.90 -6.45 4.02
CA SER A 19 3.25 -6.24 3.50
C SER A 19 3.25 -5.38 2.23
N LEU A 20 2.26 -5.55 1.37
CA LEU A 20 2.14 -4.78 0.13
C LEU A 20 1.83 -3.29 0.42
N VAL A 21 0.95 -3.01 1.39
CA VAL A 21 0.59 -1.63 1.78
C VAL A 21 1.67 -0.99 2.64
N ALA A 22 2.41 -1.76 3.44
CA ALA A 22 3.52 -1.27 4.26
C ALA A 22 4.73 -0.81 3.42
N ASP A 23 4.88 -1.32 2.19
CA ASP A 23 5.98 -0.95 1.28
C ASP A 23 5.71 0.39 0.58
N VAL A 24 5.80 1.48 1.37
CA VAL A 24 5.59 2.85 0.90
C VAL A 24 6.58 3.25 -0.20
N ALA A 25 7.79 2.70 -0.18
CA ALA A 25 8.82 3.00 -1.18
C ALA A 25 8.42 2.54 -2.60
N ALA A 26 7.62 1.49 -2.71
CA ALA A 26 7.14 0.96 -3.97
C ALA A 26 5.92 1.73 -4.55
N TYR A 27 5.31 2.63 -3.82
CA TYR A 27 4.10 3.35 -4.25
C TYR A 27 4.20 4.02 -5.63
N PRO A 28 5.32 4.65 -6.02
CA PRO A 28 5.47 5.23 -7.35
C PRO A 28 5.38 4.24 -8.51
N GLU A 29 5.58 2.96 -8.24
CA GLU A 29 5.52 1.92 -9.27
C GLU A 29 4.08 1.60 -9.73
N PHE A 30 3.08 1.85 -8.87
CA PHE A 30 1.71 1.41 -9.17
C PHE A 30 0.60 2.39 -8.76
N LEU A 31 0.81 3.27 -7.78
CA LEU A 31 -0.22 4.22 -7.36
C LEU A 31 -0.39 5.34 -8.39
N PRO A 32 -1.63 5.64 -8.79
CA PRO A 32 -1.90 6.76 -9.67
C PRO A 32 -1.45 8.06 -9.01
N TRP A 33 -0.84 8.92 -9.81
CA TRP A 33 -0.35 10.25 -9.41
C TRP A 33 0.79 10.27 -8.40
N CYS A 34 1.20 9.16 -7.81
CA CYS A 34 2.39 9.09 -6.98
C CYS A 34 3.63 9.04 -7.87
N SER A 35 4.33 10.16 -8.00
CA SER A 35 5.49 10.28 -8.89
C SER A 35 6.82 10.00 -8.19
N ALA A 36 6.88 10.09 -6.88
CA ALA A 36 8.04 9.74 -6.08
C ALA A 36 7.64 9.38 -4.63
N ALA A 37 8.43 8.52 -4.01
CA ALA A 37 8.40 8.21 -2.60
C ALA A 37 9.83 8.17 -2.06
N ARG A 38 10.04 8.71 -0.87
CA ARG A 38 11.34 8.72 -0.20
C ARG A 38 11.15 8.46 1.28
N LEU A 39 11.80 7.45 1.81
CA LEU A 39 11.90 7.23 3.25
C LEU A 39 12.92 8.21 3.84
N ARG A 40 12.52 8.96 4.86
CA ARG A 40 13.39 9.88 5.62
C ARG A 40 14.10 9.13 6.74
N SER A 41 13.33 8.32 7.47
CA SER A 41 13.81 7.55 8.62
C SER A 41 12.96 6.31 8.84
N THR A 42 13.55 5.34 9.51
CA THR A 42 12.88 4.14 10.02
C THR A 42 13.37 3.89 11.43
N VAL A 43 12.45 3.77 12.37
CA VAL A 43 12.74 3.54 13.80
C VAL A 43 11.86 2.42 14.31
N LEU A 44 12.45 1.48 15.06
CA LEU A 44 11.70 0.46 15.80
C LEU A 44 11.35 1.00 17.17
N GLU A 45 10.08 0.96 17.54
CA GLU A 45 9.58 1.40 18.84
C GLU A 45 8.70 0.30 19.45
N GLY A 46 9.29 -0.45 20.38
CA GLY A 46 8.63 -1.64 20.95
C GLY A 46 8.32 -2.69 19.90
N SER A 47 7.03 -2.97 19.70
CA SER A 47 6.52 -3.93 18.70
C SER A 47 6.09 -3.27 17.37
N SER A 48 6.25 -1.95 17.25
CA SER A 48 5.90 -1.19 16.06
C SER A 48 7.13 -0.69 15.32
N GLU A 49 6.96 -0.41 14.04
CA GLU A 49 7.95 0.25 13.19
C GLU A 49 7.39 1.59 12.72
N ILE A 50 8.14 2.67 12.92
CA ILE A 50 7.75 4.01 12.54
C ILE A 50 8.59 4.45 11.35
N LEU A 51 7.93 4.75 10.23
CA LEU A 51 8.53 5.30 9.03
C LEU A 51 8.16 6.77 8.91
N GLU A 52 9.12 7.63 8.59
CA GLU A 52 8.82 8.95 8.05
C GLU A 52 9.11 8.95 6.55
N ALA A 53 8.13 9.34 5.77
CA ALA A 53 8.19 9.28 4.32
C ALA A 53 7.68 10.56 3.65
N ASP A 54 8.35 10.94 2.55
CA ASP A 54 7.85 11.93 1.60
C ASP A 54 7.18 11.24 0.43
N LEU A 55 5.99 11.69 0.08
CA LEU A 55 5.31 11.34 -1.16
C LEU A 55 5.16 12.58 -2.04
N VAL A 56 5.39 12.42 -3.33
CA VAL A 56 5.12 13.46 -4.33
C VAL A 56 3.93 13.04 -5.17
N ILE A 57 2.85 13.78 -5.06
CA ILE A 57 1.62 13.56 -5.83
C ILE A 57 1.56 14.58 -6.96
N SER A 58 1.40 14.08 -8.19
CA SER A 58 1.25 14.88 -9.40
C SER A 58 -0.11 14.65 -10.01
N PHE A 59 -0.98 15.65 -9.96
CA PHE A 59 -2.34 15.58 -10.50
C PHE A 59 -2.62 16.79 -11.38
N LYS A 60 -2.79 16.59 -12.68
CA LYS A 60 -2.92 17.66 -13.67
C LYS A 60 -1.75 18.64 -13.60
N VAL A 61 -2.03 19.90 -13.26
CA VAL A 61 -1.04 20.97 -13.11
C VAL A 61 -0.46 21.07 -11.69
N PHE A 62 -1.00 20.33 -10.75
CA PHE A 62 -0.56 20.33 -9.36
C PHE A 62 0.48 19.24 -9.14
N ARG A 63 1.56 19.62 -8.47
CA ARG A 63 2.60 18.73 -7.99
C ARG A 63 2.93 19.13 -6.56
N GLU A 64 2.52 18.30 -5.62
CA GLU A 64 2.66 18.56 -4.20
C GLU A 64 3.47 17.45 -3.53
N ARG A 65 4.38 17.84 -2.65
CA ARG A 65 5.09 16.94 -1.75
C ARG A 65 4.45 17.02 -0.36
N PHE A 66 4.24 15.91 0.26
CA PHE A 66 3.87 15.86 1.67
C PHE A 66 4.67 14.82 2.43
N GLY A 67 4.99 15.15 3.69
CA GLY A 67 5.59 14.25 4.64
C GLY A 67 4.51 13.59 5.49
N SER A 68 4.69 12.31 5.75
CA SER A 68 3.84 11.51 6.62
C SER A 68 4.66 10.66 7.58
N ARG A 69 4.10 10.41 8.77
CA ARG A 69 4.55 9.39 9.70
C ARG A 69 3.64 8.19 9.56
N VAL A 70 4.24 7.05 9.23
CA VAL A 70 3.55 5.78 9.04
C VAL A 70 3.95 4.86 10.19
N THR A 71 3.01 4.45 11.01
CA THR A 71 3.21 3.49 12.08
C THR A 71 2.72 2.13 11.63
N LEU A 72 3.63 1.19 11.57
CA LEU A 72 3.39 -0.21 11.21
C LEU A 72 3.22 -1.04 12.48
N TRP A 73 2.10 -1.74 12.59
CA TRP A 73 1.78 -2.66 13.68
C TRP A 73 1.73 -4.10 13.15
N PRO A 74 2.88 -4.78 12.97
CA PRO A 74 2.90 -6.09 12.33
C PRO A 74 2.15 -7.18 13.09
N ALA A 75 2.10 -7.10 14.43
CA ALA A 75 1.37 -8.07 15.26
C ALA A 75 -0.16 -7.94 15.10
N ASP A 76 -0.65 -6.72 14.89
CA ASP A 76 -2.07 -6.41 14.73
C ASP A 76 -2.50 -6.34 13.26
N LEU A 77 -1.55 -6.40 12.32
CA LEU A 77 -1.75 -6.19 10.89
C LEU A 77 -2.50 -4.89 10.60
N LYS A 78 -1.99 -3.78 11.18
CA LYS A 78 -2.53 -2.42 11.04
C LYS A 78 -1.46 -1.45 10.59
N ILE A 79 -1.88 -0.41 9.89
CA ILE A 79 -1.02 0.69 9.45
C ILE A 79 -1.77 1.99 9.70
N ASP A 80 -1.16 2.87 10.48
CA ASP A 80 -1.67 4.20 10.76
C ASP A 80 -0.77 5.24 10.11
N THR A 81 -1.36 6.26 9.49
CA THR A 81 -0.61 7.33 8.84
C THR A 81 -1.09 8.67 9.34
N GLU A 82 -0.15 9.51 9.75
CA GLU A 82 -0.35 10.87 10.19
C GLU A 82 0.42 11.85 9.29
N TYR A 83 -0.16 13.02 9.09
CA TYR A 83 0.45 14.10 8.34
C TYR A 83 1.55 14.80 9.15
N LEU A 84 2.69 15.09 8.54
CA LEU A 84 3.78 15.86 9.13
C LEU A 84 3.88 17.27 8.52
N ASP A 85 4.05 17.34 7.19
CA ASP A 85 4.26 18.60 6.48
C ASP A 85 3.80 18.54 5.02
N GLY A 86 3.47 19.70 4.43
CA GLY A 86 3.06 19.82 3.03
C GLY A 86 1.74 20.58 2.83
N PRO A 87 0.88 20.18 1.86
CA PRO A 87 -0.26 20.97 1.42
C PRO A 87 -1.54 20.80 2.25
N PHE A 88 -1.57 19.83 3.17
CA PHE A 88 -2.76 19.57 3.99
C PHE A 88 -2.82 20.47 5.22
N LYS A 89 -4.00 20.74 5.72
CA LYS A 89 -4.22 21.19 7.10
C LYS A 89 -4.05 20.03 8.07
N TYR A 90 -4.62 18.88 7.69
CA TYR A 90 -4.44 17.58 8.34
C TYR A 90 -4.64 16.47 7.31
N MET A 91 -4.15 15.29 7.62
CA MET A 91 -4.44 14.04 6.93
C MET A 91 -4.18 12.88 7.88
N VAL A 92 -5.11 11.96 7.94
CA VAL A 92 -4.97 10.69 8.65
C VAL A 92 -5.46 9.57 7.73
N SER A 93 -4.82 8.42 7.81
CA SER A 93 -5.34 7.21 7.20
C SER A 93 -5.05 5.99 8.07
N ASN A 94 -5.94 5.00 7.99
CA ASN A 94 -5.85 3.77 8.75
C ASN A 94 -6.13 2.59 7.83
N TRP A 95 -5.30 1.56 7.93
CA TRP A 95 -5.49 0.28 7.29
C TRP A 95 -5.56 -0.82 8.33
N ALA A 96 -6.45 -1.77 8.14
CA ALA A 96 -6.53 -2.98 8.94
C ALA A 96 -6.76 -4.19 8.04
N PHE A 97 -6.08 -5.29 8.38
CA PHE A 97 -6.11 -6.53 7.60
C PHE A 97 -6.47 -7.67 8.52
N ARG A 98 -7.45 -8.49 8.13
CA ARG A 98 -7.94 -9.61 8.92
C ARG A 98 -8.16 -10.84 8.04
N ASN A 99 -7.56 -11.97 8.38
CA ASN A 99 -7.83 -13.22 7.68
C ASN A 99 -9.29 -13.64 7.90
N VAL A 100 -9.97 -13.98 6.82
CA VAL A 100 -11.36 -14.46 6.78
C VAL A 100 -11.45 -15.68 5.87
N GLU A 101 -12.58 -16.37 5.89
CA GLU A 101 -12.82 -17.47 4.95
C GLU A 101 -12.75 -16.97 3.50
N GLY A 102 -11.90 -17.60 2.71
CA GLY A 102 -11.68 -17.24 1.30
C GLY A 102 -10.67 -16.11 1.05
N GLY A 103 -10.04 -15.54 2.09
CA GLY A 103 -9.03 -14.52 1.88
C GLY A 103 -8.79 -13.59 3.07
N CYS A 104 -8.72 -12.30 2.77
CA CYS A 104 -8.45 -11.24 3.74
C CYS A 104 -9.49 -10.12 3.60
N GLU A 105 -10.06 -9.71 4.72
CA GLU A 105 -10.81 -8.47 4.81
C GLU A 105 -9.81 -7.31 4.98
N VAL A 106 -9.84 -6.37 4.05
CA VAL A 106 -9.05 -5.14 4.05
C VAL A 106 -9.97 -3.98 4.34
N SER A 107 -9.75 -3.28 5.44
CA SER A 107 -10.44 -2.04 5.80
C SER A 107 -9.51 -0.87 5.59
N PHE A 108 -9.98 0.16 4.90
CA PHE A 108 -9.26 1.39 4.61
C PHE A 108 -10.10 2.60 4.99
N PHE A 109 -9.48 3.52 5.71
CA PHE A 109 -10.04 4.83 6.05
C PHE A 109 -9.05 5.92 5.72
N VAL A 110 -9.51 7.05 5.19
CA VAL A 110 -8.74 8.27 5.02
C VAL A 110 -9.61 9.50 5.21
N ASP A 111 -9.07 10.48 5.90
CA ASP A 111 -9.67 11.80 6.11
C ASP A 111 -8.59 12.87 5.99
N PHE A 112 -8.87 13.94 5.22
CA PHE A 112 -7.92 15.03 5.02
C PHE A 112 -8.59 16.34 4.60
N GLU A 113 -7.85 17.45 4.75
CA GLU A 113 -8.23 18.76 4.26
C GLU A 113 -6.99 19.50 3.72
N PHE A 114 -7.12 20.09 2.53
CA PHE A 114 -6.06 20.92 1.95
C PHE A 114 -6.06 22.34 2.51
N LYS A 115 -4.88 22.96 2.62
CA LYS A 115 -4.72 24.38 2.94
C LYS A 115 -5.22 25.28 1.81
N ASN A 116 -5.00 24.86 0.55
CA ASN A 116 -5.38 25.60 -0.64
C ASN A 116 -6.84 25.33 -0.99
N ALA A 117 -7.70 26.35 -0.98
CA ALA A 117 -9.12 26.24 -1.27
C ALA A 117 -9.41 25.80 -2.71
N ILE A 118 -8.55 26.15 -3.69
CA ILE A 118 -8.71 25.72 -5.09
C ILE A 118 -8.46 24.21 -5.19
N LEU A 119 -7.40 23.73 -4.55
CA LEU A 119 -7.07 22.30 -4.51
C LEU A 119 -8.16 21.51 -3.79
N GLN A 120 -8.67 22.05 -2.67
CA GLN A 120 -9.79 21.49 -1.93
C GLN A 120 -11.06 21.38 -2.79
N GLY A 121 -11.36 22.41 -3.59
CA GLY A 121 -12.52 22.42 -4.49
C GLY A 121 -12.40 21.37 -5.61
N ILE A 122 -11.21 21.25 -6.23
CA ILE A 122 -10.96 20.27 -7.29
C ILE A 122 -11.09 18.85 -6.74
N ILE A 123 -10.46 18.57 -5.59
CA ILE A 123 -10.53 17.27 -4.95
C ILE A 123 -11.97 16.93 -4.54
N GLY A 124 -12.74 17.89 -4.03
CA GLY A 124 -14.14 17.68 -3.66
C GLY A 124 -15.00 17.13 -4.81
N VAL A 125 -14.69 17.51 -6.05
CA VAL A 125 -15.42 17.04 -7.25
C VAL A 125 -14.97 15.63 -7.67
N VAL A 126 -13.64 15.32 -7.60
CA VAL A 126 -13.09 14.08 -8.16
C VAL A 126 -12.76 13.04 -7.10
N PHE A 127 -13.03 13.32 -5.83
CA PHE A 127 -12.55 12.53 -4.70
C PHE A 127 -12.94 11.05 -4.77
N ASN A 128 -14.23 10.76 -4.99
CA ASN A 128 -14.70 9.39 -5.04
C ASN A 128 -14.04 8.60 -6.18
N GLU A 129 -13.91 9.22 -7.36
CA GLU A 129 -13.22 8.57 -8.49
C GLU A 129 -11.73 8.37 -8.19
N ALA A 130 -11.10 9.37 -7.56
CA ALA A 130 -9.69 9.28 -7.18
C ALA A 130 -9.46 8.12 -6.18
N MET A 131 -10.27 8.00 -5.14
CA MET A 131 -10.18 6.92 -4.17
C MET A 131 -10.42 5.55 -4.80
N GLN A 132 -11.40 5.42 -5.68
CA GLN A 132 -11.65 4.21 -6.45
C GLN A 132 -10.44 3.79 -7.31
N ARG A 133 -9.71 4.75 -7.88
CA ARG A 133 -8.50 4.47 -8.65
C ARG A 133 -7.35 4.01 -7.76
N VAL A 134 -7.19 4.60 -6.57
CA VAL A 134 -6.20 4.18 -5.58
C VAL A 134 -6.46 2.75 -5.13
N VAL A 135 -7.69 2.43 -4.71
CA VAL A 135 -8.08 1.09 -4.28
C VAL A 135 -7.81 0.05 -5.38
N ARG A 136 -8.28 0.33 -6.61
CA ARG A 136 -8.01 -0.56 -7.77
C ARG A 136 -6.53 -0.72 -8.10
N ALA A 137 -5.70 0.28 -7.82
CA ALA A 137 -4.26 0.17 -8.02
C ALA A 137 -3.62 -0.82 -7.05
N PHE A 138 -4.02 -0.79 -5.77
CA PHE A 138 -3.59 -1.80 -4.79
C PHE A 138 -4.07 -3.21 -5.16
N GLU A 139 -5.32 -3.36 -5.59
CA GLU A 139 -5.86 -4.66 -6.05
C GLU A 139 -5.07 -5.23 -7.24
N ARG A 140 -4.78 -4.41 -8.24
CA ARG A 140 -3.96 -4.82 -9.40
C ARG A 140 -2.54 -5.17 -8.99
N ARG A 141 -1.90 -4.35 -8.15
CA ARG A 141 -0.56 -4.63 -7.64
C ARG A 141 -0.52 -5.97 -6.92
N ALA A 142 -1.51 -6.28 -6.07
CA ALA A 142 -1.64 -7.56 -5.39
C ALA A 142 -1.76 -8.72 -6.40
N ALA A 143 -2.62 -8.59 -7.41
CA ALA A 143 -2.82 -9.62 -8.42
C ALA A 143 -1.53 -9.91 -9.20
N ASP A 144 -0.84 -8.88 -9.66
CA ASP A 144 0.40 -9.02 -10.45
C ASP A 144 1.54 -9.57 -9.60
N PHE A 145 1.74 -9.03 -8.40
CA PHE A 145 2.83 -9.41 -7.50
C PHE A 145 2.70 -10.87 -7.04
N PHE A 146 1.52 -11.26 -6.56
CA PHE A 146 1.32 -12.62 -6.02
C PHE A 146 1.18 -13.68 -7.13
N LYS A 147 0.72 -13.31 -8.33
CA LYS A 147 0.78 -14.19 -9.51
C LYS A 147 2.22 -14.47 -9.93
N ALA A 148 3.06 -13.44 -9.99
CA ALA A 148 4.47 -13.58 -10.31
C ALA A 148 5.20 -14.43 -9.27
N LEU A 149 4.91 -14.23 -7.98
CA LEU A 149 5.49 -15.01 -6.88
C LEU A 149 5.11 -16.49 -6.97
N LYS A 150 3.83 -16.82 -7.22
CA LYS A 150 3.38 -18.20 -7.43
C LYS A 150 4.10 -18.86 -8.59
N LYS A 151 4.27 -18.15 -9.72
CA LYS A 151 4.99 -18.65 -10.89
C LYS A 151 6.47 -18.92 -10.57
N ALA A 152 7.14 -18.02 -9.85
CA ALA A 152 8.53 -18.18 -9.46
C ALA A 152 8.73 -19.37 -8.49
N LEU A 153 7.82 -19.57 -7.54
CA LEU A 153 7.83 -20.72 -6.63
C LEU A 153 7.62 -22.04 -7.38
N PHE A 154 6.69 -22.06 -8.32
CA PHE A 154 6.44 -23.24 -9.16
C PHE A 154 7.68 -23.63 -9.99
N LEU A 155 8.34 -22.64 -10.63
CA LEU A 155 9.56 -22.87 -11.38
C LEU A 155 10.71 -23.39 -10.52
N LYS A 156 10.88 -22.85 -9.31
CA LYS A 156 11.89 -23.34 -8.33
C LYS A 156 11.60 -24.77 -7.88
N SER A 157 10.32 -25.11 -7.66
CA SER A 157 9.92 -26.47 -7.28
C SER A 157 10.15 -27.47 -8.43
N ALA A 158 9.78 -27.10 -9.67
CA ALA A 158 10.01 -27.91 -10.86
C ALA A 158 11.50 -28.12 -11.13
N PHE A 159 12.33 -27.11 -10.93
CA PHE A 159 13.79 -27.19 -11.05
C PHE A 159 14.40 -28.12 -10.00
N LYS A 160 13.96 -28.05 -8.74
CA LYS A 160 14.38 -28.98 -7.68
C LYS A 160 14.01 -30.44 -8.01
N LEU A 161 12.79 -30.64 -8.54
CA LEU A 161 12.31 -31.97 -8.93
C LEU A 161 13.14 -32.52 -10.12
N GLY A 162 13.46 -31.70 -11.10
CA GLY A 162 14.32 -32.05 -12.23
C GLY A 162 15.74 -32.48 -11.82
N ILE A 163 16.33 -31.74 -10.88
CA ILE A 163 17.66 -32.08 -10.35
C ILE A 163 17.60 -33.42 -9.58
N ALA A 164 16.56 -33.65 -8.78
CA ALA A 164 16.38 -34.91 -8.04
C ALA A 164 16.24 -36.12 -8.98
N ILE A 165 15.53 -35.98 -10.09
CA ILE A 165 15.37 -37.05 -11.11
C ILE A 165 16.70 -37.35 -11.80
N ILE A 166 17.47 -36.31 -12.18
CA ILE A 166 18.78 -36.48 -12.83
C ILE A 166 19.77 -37.14 -11.86
N SER A 167 19.74 -36.78 -10.58
CA SER A 167 20.59 -37.41 -9.55
C SER A 167 20.22 -38.89 -9.28
N CYS A 168 18.97 -39.26 -9.45
CA CYS A 168 18.50 -40.63 -9.27
C CYS A 168 18.80 -41.54 -10.50
N LEU A 169 18.98 -40.94 -11.69
CA LEU A 169 19.32 -41.65 -12.92
C LEU A 169 20.85 -41.81 -13.13
N ALA A 170 21.64 -41.15 -12.29
CA ALA A 170 23.13 -41.20 -12.33
C ALA A 170 23.76 -42.19 -11.35
N VAL A 171 22.96 -43.05 -10.68
CA VAL A 171 23.35 -44.19 -9.88
C VAL A 171 22.90 -45.47 -10.58
#